data_45d86c9b9eb2ee14769f8ca135a0afc0
#
_entry.id   45d86c9b9eb2ee14769f8ca135a0afc0
#
_cell.length_a   1.000
_cell.length_b   1.000
_cell.length_c   1.000
_cell.angle_alpha   90.00
_cell.angle_beta   90.00
_cell.angle_gamma   90.00
#
_symmetry.space_group_name_H-M   'P 1'
#
loop_
_entity.id
_entity.type
_entity.pdbx_description
1 polymer ?
#
loop_
_entity_poly.entity_id
_entity_poly.type
_entity_poly.pdbx_seq_one_letter_code
_entity_poly.pdbx_strand_id
1 'polypeptide(L)'
;MRKIKRWKQGIAVAGVIALTGSLLAGCGGADGKNSGSKGETGSINQAGNADTADLVNVNTDNSDGKKTKDESAKAMGRFLENDLTVPENSQFLRDVKVLDSGALRMVYYSTADNCYYAADSADNGETWTNGKSLEELLGLKENLGEYISVVSAAADGSIFVGADLSPDRDNENAQTTADSGEEDSAYDNLKMEFFYLSPDGNVQKVDTGDTIQSSYTFQACFTENGTVLIVDPGNGVAEINPSDGSLVRRYEEGIRVDFIGTAGKMLFTIQDQTLHGYDLDTGKPLDNISALTEQIQSDEQDVNWTTTSSFPLMFLKGDEDNSLFYIDHTGVYRYVLGGSTVEQIIDGSLNSLSSPDTGTVAWGQDSDGNFYVGCNAGEDIKIYSYVYSKDTPTTPDTELTVYSLKDNDFIKQAAVLFQKKYPDVYVNIETGMSGDDSVTDTDALKVLNTEIMAGTGPDVLP
;
A
#
# COMPACT_ATOMS: atom_id res chain seq x y z
N MET A 1 -42.05 15.66 17.87
CA MET A 1 -41.44 15.95 16.56
C MET A 1 -40.24 16.85 16.78
N ARG A 2 -39.07 16.26 17.00
CA ARG A 2 -37.77 16.97 17.10
C ARG A 2 -37.01 16.72 15.80
N LYS A 3 -36.62 17.82 15.15
CA LYS A 3 -35.89 17.81 13.86
C LYS A 3 -34.50 17.21 14.09
N ILE A 4 -34.22 16.13 13.38
CA ILE A 4 -32.89 15.57 13.23
C ILE A 4 -32.11 16.53 12.32
N LYS A 5 -31.14 17.24 12.89
CA LYS A 5 -30.13 17.96 12.12
C LYS A 5 -29.18 16.93 11.52
N ARG A 6 -29.17 16.82 10.22
CA ARG A 6 -28.16 16.08 9.48
C ARG A 6 -26.79 16.72 9.76
N TRP A 7 -25.96 16.00 10.42
CA TRP A 7 -24.53 16.30 10.55
C TRP A 7 -23.87 15.92 9.23
N LYS A 8 -23.46 16.91 8.47
CA LYS A 8 -22.45 16.80 7.45
C LYS A 8 -21.18 17.36 8.07
N GLN A 9 -20.36 16.56 8.65
CA GLN A 9 -18.97 16.91 8.90
C GLN A 9 -18.12 15.75 8.40
N GLY A 10 -17.43 16.03 7.29
CA GLY A 10 -16.39 15.19 6.81
C GLY A 10 -15.25 15.21 7.83
N ILE A 11 -14.77 14.04 8.17
CA ILE A 11 -13.52 13.86 8.92
C ILE A 11 -12.41 14.30 7.96
N ALA A 12 -11.96 15.54 8.12
CA ALA A 12 -10.71 15.97 7.55
C ALA A 12 -9.60 15.41 8.45
N VAL A 13 -9.01 14.29 8.06
CA VAL A 13 -7.69 13.94 8.55
C VAL A 13 -6.76 14.98 7.95
N ALA A 14 -6.34 15.92 8.78
CA ALA A 14 -5.48 17.01 8.39
C ALA A 14 -4.07 16.49 8.09
N GLY A 15 -3.82 16.18 6.83
CA GLY A 15 -2.48 16.21 6.27
C GLY A 15 -2.17 17.67 5.92
N VAL A 16 -1.56 18.41 6.82
CA VAL A 16 -1.10 19.77 6.54
C VAL A 16 0.21 19.68 5.77
N ILE A 17 0.17 19.99 4.48
CA ILE A 17 1.36 20.24 3.69
C ILE A 17 1.45 21.76 3.50
N ALA A 18 2.46 22.35 4.08
CA ALA A 18 2.84 23.72 3.84
C ALA A 18 3.41 23.87 2.43
N LEU A 19 2.62 24.49 1.53
CA LEU A 19 3.09 24.99 0.23
C LEU A 19 3.74 26.36 0.46
N THR A 20 5.06 26.41 0.60
CA THR A 20 5.81 27.66 0.45
C THR A 20 5.99 27.97 -1.04
N GLY A 21 5.10 28.78 -1.57
CA GLY A 21 5.25 29.40 -2.88
C GLY A 21 6.29 30.50 -2.86
N SER A 22 7.42 30.29 -3.51
CA SER A 22 8.38 31.36 -3.80
C SER A 22 8.07 31.96 -5.18
N LEU A 23 7.39 33.12 -5.16
CA LEU A 23 7.29 34.00 -6.31
C LEU A 23 8.61 34.78 -6.44
N LEU A 24 9.36 34.52 -7.49
CA LEU A 24 10.37 35.42 -7.99
C LEU A 24 10.04 35.83 -9.42
N ALA A 25 9.50 37.03 -9.53
CA ALA A 25 9.44 37.79 -10.78
C ALA A 25 10.83 38.32 -11.11
N GLY A 26 11.29 38.09 -12.31
CA GLY A 26 12.51 38.67 -12.86
C GLY A 26 12.37 38.89 -14.36
N CYS A 27 12.15 40.14 -14.74
CA CYS A 27 12.00 40.67 -16.09
C CYS A 27 13.39 40.95 -16.71
N GLY A 28 13.46 40.85 -18.06
CA GLY A 28 14.47 41.54 -18.89
C GLY A 28 15.36 40.60 -19.71
N GLY A 29 15.24 40.52 -21.01
CA GLY A 29 15.57 41.44 -22.01
C GLY A 29 16.60 40.87 -22.96
N ALA A 30 16.16 40.57 -24.17
CA ALA A 30 16.73 40.82 -25.50
C ALA A 30 18.15 40.41 -25.94
N ASP A 31 18.13 39.81 -27.13
CA ASP A 31 19.09 39.97 -28.26
C ASP A 31 20.35 39.08 -28.33
N GLY A 32 20.37 38.25 -29.38
CA GLY A 32 21.33 38.44 -30.41
C GLY A 32 22.12 37.23 -30.93
N LYS A 33 21.67 36.70 -32.08
CA LYS A 33 22.51 36.26 -33.22
C LYS A 33 23.45 35.04 -33.13
N ASN A 34 23.06 33.99 -33.84
CA ASN A 34 23.66 33.50 -35.11
C ASN A 34 25.10 33.00 -35.15
N SER A 35 25.26 31.78 -35.55
CA SER A 35 26.15 31.12 -36.53
C SER A 35 26.51 29.72 -36.02
N GLY A 36 26.23 28.61 -36.66
CA GLY A 36 26.56 28.23 -38.03
C GLY A 36 27.91 27.48 -38.06
N SER A 37 27.93 26.14 -38.19
CA SER A 37 28.91 25.34 -38.97
C SER A 37 28.89 23.90 -38.47
N LYS A 38 28.36 22.93 -39.22
CA LYS A 38 28.98 22.04 -40.20
C LYS A 38 30.12 21.15 -39.68
N GLY A 39 29.89 19.82 -39.82
CA GLY A 39 30.79 18.80 -40.35
C GLY A 39 31.61 18.12 -39.23
N GLU A 40 31.89 16.88 -39.25
CA GLU A 40 32.08 15.85 -40.23
C GLU A 40 32.19 14.50 -39.55
N THR A 41 31.69 13.49 -40.20
CA THR A 41 32.09 12.08 -40.29
C THR A 41 33.46 11.66 -39.75
N GLY A 42 33.49 10.51 -39.10
CA GLY A 42 34.70 9.73 -38.86
C GLY A 42 34.44 8.33 -38.34
N SER A 43 34.48 7.42 -39.25
CA SER A 43 34.41 5.96 -39.17
C SER A 43 35.62 5.30 -38.50
N ILE A 44 35.42 3.97 -38.21
CA ILE A 44 36.40 2.85 -38.36
C ILE A 44 37.26 2.55 -37.11
N ASN A 45 37.22 1.37 -36.55
CA ASN A 45 37.53 -0.02 -36.77
C ASN A 45 37.60 -0.77 -35.45
N GLN A 46 36.94 -1.91 -35.39
CA GLN A 46 37.44 -3.31 -35.58
C GLN A 46 38.53 -3.78 -34.58
N ALA A 47 38.32 -4.79 -33.82
CA ALA A 47 38.57 -6.23 -33.92
C ALA A 47 38.56 -6.81 -32.47
N GLY A 48 38.22 -7.99 -32.17
CA GLY A 48 37.93 -9.22 -32.85
C GLY A 48 37.71 -10.34 -31.88
N ASN A 49 37.06 -11.35 -32.40
CA ASN A 49 37.20 -12.81 -32.16
C ASN A 49 36.98 -13.37 -30.75
N ALA A 50 36.35 -14.50 -30.59
CA ALA A 50 35.79 -15.63 -31.39
C ALA A 50 35.11 -16.56 -30.40
N ASP A 51 34.23 -17.30 -30.75
CA ASP A 51 33.85 -18.58 -31.33
C ASP A 51 32.83 -19.24 -30.40
N THR A 52 31.85 -19.97 -30.79
CA THR A 52 31.48 -20.85 -31.90
C THR A 52 29.97 -21.08 -31.86
N ALA A 53 29.34 -20.88 -32.88
CA ALA A 53 28.47 -21.59 -33.79
C ALA A 53 27.89 -22.95 -33.34
N ASP A 54 26.54 -23.07 -33.49
CA ASP A 54 26.03 -24.25 -34.23
C ASP A 54 24.80 -23.84 -35.06
N LEU A 55 24.98 -23.94 -36.35
CA LEU A 55 24.01 -23.75 -37.40
C LEU A 55 23.16 -25.04 -37.52
N VAL A 56 21.85 -24.95 -37.41
CA VAL A 56 20.97 -25.99 -37.90
C VAL A 56 20.28 -25.52 -39.17
N ASN A 57 20.55 -26.31 -40.18
CA ASN A 57 20.12 -26.30 -41.56
C ASN A 57 18.60 -26.18 -41.72
N VAL A 58 18.18 -25.28 -42.59
CA VAL A 58 16.80 -25.20 -43.10
C VAL A 58 16.72 -26.04 -44.35
N ASN A 59 16.03 -27.20 -44.25
CA ASN A 59 15.57 -27.91 -45.42
C ASN A 59 14.10 -27.50 -45.68
N THR A 60 13.91 -26.91 -46.85
CA THR A 60 12.58 -26.69 -47.45
C THR A 60 12.12 -28.01 -48.09
N ASP A 61 11.06 -28.56 -47.54
CA ASP A 61 10.21 -29.51 -48.27
C ASP A 61 8.73 -29.15 -48.07
N ASN A 62 8.08 -28.86 -49.20
CA ASN A 62 6.66 -28.68 -49.35
C ASN A 62 5.93 -30.01 -49.18
N SER A 63 5.09 -30.11 -48.13
CA SER A 63 3.95 -31.02 -48.19
C SER A 63 2.84 -30.52 -47.28
N ASP A 64 1.64 -30.43 -47.85
CA ASP A 64 0.37 -30.16 -47.18
C ASP A 64 0.25 -31.04 -45.92
N GLY A 65 0.30 -30.41 -44.74
CA GLY A 65 0.09 -31.03 -43.45
C GLY A 65 -0.59 -30.04 -42.53
N LYS A 66 -1.86 -30.31 -42.24
CA LYS A 66 -2.70 -29.75 -41.19
C LYS A 66 -1.84 -29.33 -40.00
N LYS A 67 -1.69 -28.02 -39.79
CA LYS A 67 -1.07 -27.47 -38.56
C LYS A 67 -1.92 -27.92 -37.39
N THR A 68 -1.51 -28.96 -36.71
CA THR A 68 -1.84 -29.16 -35.30
C THR A 68 -1.20 -28.01 -34.58
N LYS A 69 -2.02 -27.12 -34.00
CA LYS A 69 -1.54 -26.19 -32.95
C LYS A 69 -0.85 -27.08 -31.92
N ASP A 70 0.45 -26.91 -31.78
CA ASP A 70 1.19 -27.37 -30.62
C ASP A 70 0.59 -26.61 -29.46
N GLU A 71 -0.30 -27.22 -28.70
CA GLU A 71 -0.75 -26.71 -27.41
C GLU A 71 0.47 -26.87 -26.51
N SER A 72 1.35 -25.87 -26.52
CA SER A 72 2.34 -25.70 -25.45
C SER A 72 1.57 -25.74 -24.14
N ALA A 73 1.94 -26.67 -23.26
CA ALA A 73 1.28 -26.82 -21.95
C ALA A 73 1.19 -25.43 -21.29
N LYS A 74 -0.04 -24.99 -21.04
CA LYS A 74 -0.30 -23.68 -20.46
C LYS A 74 0.32 -23.60 -19.07
N ALA A 75 0.95 -22.47 -18.75
CA ALA A 75 1.45 -22.22 -17.39
C ALA A 75 0.27 -22.22 -16.41
N MET A 76 0.42 -22.98 -15.32
CA MET A 76 -0.62 -23.19 -14.32
C MET A 76 -0.14 -22.72 -12.96
N GLY A 77 -1.06 -22.21 -12.16
CA GLY A 77 -0.85 -21.77 -10.79
C GLY A 77 -0.95 -20.27 -10.64
N ARG A 78 -1.89 -19.81 -9.82
CA ARG A 78 -2.00 -18.43 -9.34
C ARG A 78 -2.78 -18.36 -8.04
N PHE A 79 -2.67 -17.23 -7.35
CA PHE A 79 -3.50 -16.94 -6.19
C PHE A 79 -4.91 -16.51 -6.62
N LEU A 80 -5.92 -17.01 -5.90
CA LEU A 80 -7.33 -16.66 -6.07
C LEU A 80 -7.79 -15.90 -4.84
N GLU A 81 -8.52 -14.82 -5.07
CA GLU A 81 -9.11 -13.98 -4.04
C GLU A 81 -10.44 -14.54 -3.53
N ASN A 82 -10.63 -14.52 -2.22
CA ASN A 82 -11.90 -14.79 -1.56
C ASN A 82 -12.25 -13.67 -0.58
N ASP A 83 -13.54 -13.30 -0.50
CA ASP A 83 -14.03 -12.37 0.52
C ASP A 83 -14.15 -13.08 1.86
N LEU A 84 -13.67 -12.43 2.91
CA LEU A 84 -13.90 -12.85 4.29
C LEU A 84 -15.00 -12.00 4.92
N THR A 85 -15.63 -12.52 5.95
CA THR A 85 -16.61 -11.75 6.73
C THR A 85 -15.91 -10.68 7.56
N VAL A 86 -16.66 -9.69 8.00
CA VAL A 86 -16.23 -8.69 8.99
C VAL A 86 -17.32 -8.52 10.04
N PRO A 87 -17.01 -8.09 11.27
CA PRO A 87 -18.00 -7.81 12.29
C PRO A 87 -19.00 -6.73 11.85
N GLU A 88 -20.25 -6.82 12.31
CA GLU A 88 -21.25 -5.78 12.06
C GLU A 88 -20.82 -4.43 12.65
N ASN A 89 -21.16 -3.34 11.98
CA ASN A 89 -20.83 -1.96 12.34
C ASN A 89 -19.32 -1.66 12.40
N SER A 90 -18.49 -2.48 11.77
CA SER A 90 -17.06 -2.22 11.67
C SER A 90 -16.76 -1.18 10.60
N GLN A 91 -15.94 -0.20 10.95
CA GLN A 91 -15.36 0.82 10.06
C GLN A 91 -13.89 1.02 10.39
N PHE A 92 -13.14 1.63 9.50
CA PHE A 92 -11.75 2.03 9.72
C PHE A 92 -10.88 0.92 10.33
N LEU A 93 -10.49 0.00 9.48
CA LEU A 93 -9.50 -1.01 9.82
C LEU A 93 -8.17 -0.35 10.20
N ARG A 94 -7.52 -0.84 11.26
CA ARG A 94 -6.22 -0.39 11.73
C ARG A 94 -5.13 -1.43 11.53
N ASP A 95 -5.44 -2.70 11.75
CA ASP A 95 -4.47 -3.78 11.58
C ASP A 95 -5.16 -5.12 11.25
N VAL A 96 -4.48 -5.97 10.52
CA VAL A 96 -4.78 -7.39 10.32
C VAL A 96 -3.51 -8.18 10.55
N LYS A 97 -3.58 -9.19 11.41
CA LYS A 97 -2.42 -10.00 11.76
C LYS A 97 -2.78 -11.48 11.78
N VAL A 98 -1.89 -12.30 11.24
CA VAL A 98 -1.90 -13.74 11.49
C VAL A 98 -1.15 -13.98 12.80
N LEU A 99 -1.84 -14.58 13.77
CA LEU A 99 -1.26 -14.88 15.08
C LEU A 99 -0.43 -16.16 15.05
N ASP A 100 0.47 -16.33 16.02
CA ASP A 100 1.27 -17.55 16.20
C ASP A 100 0.41 -18.80 16.40
N SER A 101 -0.83 -18.62 16.85
CA SER A 101 -1.84 -19.70 16.95
C SER A 101 -2.42 -20.12 15.59
N GLY A 102 -2.15 -19.39 14.53
CA GLY A 102 -2.79 -19.51 13.21
C GLY A 102 -4.13 -18.78 13.10
N ALA A 103 -4.66 -18.19 14.17
CA ALA A 103 -5.86 -17.36 14.10
C ALA A 103 -5.57 -16.02 13.42
N LEU A 104 -6.61 -15.41 12.82
CA LEU A 104 -6.54 -14.04 12.35
C LEU A 104 -6.97 -13.08 13.46
N ARG A 105 -6.30 -11.95 13.58
CA ARG A 105 -6.72 -10.81 14.39
C ARG A 105 -6.92 -9.60 13.51
N MET A 106 -8.03 -8.89 13.69
CA MET A 106 -8.22 -7.56 13.12
C MET A 106 -8.42 -6.54 14.24
N VAL A 107 -7.94 -5.32 14.02
CA VAL A 107 -8.24 -4.18 14.88
C VAL A 107 -9.00 -3.14 14.06
N TYR A 108 -10.18 -2.76 14.53
CA TYR A 108 -11.10 -1.91 13.81
C TYR A 108 -11.88 -0.99 14.73
N TYR A 109 -12.43 0.09 14.18
CA TYR A 109 -13.35 1.00 14.85
C TYR A 109 -14.80 0.54 14.64
N SER A 110 -15.59 0.52 15.72
CA SER A 110 -17.00 0.18 15.71
C SER A 110 -17.87 1.44 15.77
N THR A 111 -18.78 1.59 14.85
CA THR A 111 -19.74 2.70 14.84
C THR A 111 -20.94 2.48 15.76
N ALA A 112 -21.07 1.29 16.35
CA ALA A 112 -22.16 1.00 17.28
C ALA A 112 -21.99 1.75 18.61
N ASP A 113 -20.76 1.92 19.07
CA ASP A 113 -20.40 2.51 20.35
C ASP A 113 -19.20 3.47 20.29
N ASN A 114 -18.65 3.70 19.10
CA ASN A 114 -17.51 4.57 18.84
C ASN A 114 -16.23 4.15 19.56
N CYS A 115 -15.95 2.86 19.58
CA CYS A 115 -14.77 2.28 20.21
C CYS A 115 -13.98 1.40 19.26
N TYR A 116 -12.69 1.20 19.56
CA TYR A 116 -11.85 0.23 18.87
C TYR A 116 -11.95 -1.16 19.48
N TYR A 117 -11.95 -2.16 18.63
CA TYR A 117 -11.99 -3.57 19.02
C TYR A 117 -10.85 -4.35 18.35
N ALA A 118 -10.31 -5.31 19.10
CA ALA A 118 -9.56 -6.42 18.55
C ALA A 118 -10.50 -7.62 18.45
N ALA A 119 -10.72 -8.12 17.24
CA ALA A 119 -11.51 -9.32 16.98
C ALA A 119 -10.63 -10.43 16.46
N ASP A 120 -10.87 -11.65 16.93
CA ASP A 120 -10.15 -12.85 16.53
C ASP A 120 -11.04 -13.81 15.76
N SER A 121 -10.47 -14.44 14.73
CA SER A 121 -11.09 -15.52 13.95
C SER A 121 -10.20 -16.76 13.98
N ALA A 122 -10.76 -17.88 14.42
CA ALA A 122 -10.08 -19.17 14.44
C ALA A 122 -10.44 -20.05 13.22
N ASP A 123 -11.25 -19.54 12.31
CA ASP A 123 -11.79 -20.23 11.14
C ASP A 123 -11.50 -19.46 9.82
N ASN A 124 -10.30 -18.86 9.75
CA ASN A 124 -9.81 -18.15 8.58
C ASN A 124 -10.72 -17.01 8.10
N GLY A 125 -11.38 -16.30 9.03
CA GLY A 125 -12.20 -15.14 8.72
C GLY A 125 -13.67 -15.46 8.40
N GLU A 126 -14.15 -16.69 8.64
CA GLU A 126 -15.55 -17.02 8.48
C GLU A 126 -16.39 -16.42 9.62
N THR A 127 -15.86 -16.45 10.86
CA THR A 127 -16.50 -15.82 12.02
C THR A 127 -15.49 -15.06 12.87
N TRP A 128 -15.97 -14.01 13.56
CA TRP A 128 -15.15 -13.14 14.40
C TRP A 128 -15.70 -13.05 15.82
N THR A 129 -14.80 -13.04 16.79
CA THR A 129 -15.13 -12.90 18.21
C THR A 129 -14.48 -11.64 18.76
N ASN A 130 -15.30 -10.68 19.19
CA ASN A 130 -14.82 -9.46 19.84
C ASN A 130 -14.50 -9.71 21.30
N GLY A 131 -13.40 -9.10 21.76
CA GLY A 131 -13.09 -8.91 23.17
C GLY A 131 -13.78 -7.67 23.74
N LYS A 132 -13.20 -7.11 24.78
CA LYS A 132 -13.51 -5.76 25.26
C LYS A 132 -12.97 -4.72 24.30
N SER A 133 -13.57 -3.52 24.32
CA SER A 133 -13.00 -2.41 23.56
C SER A 133 -11.61 -2.03 24.08
N LEU A 134 -10.78 -1.45 23.20
CA LEU A 134 -9.45 -0.98 23.63
C LEU A 134 -9.59 0.14 24.67
N GLU A 135 -10.59 1.00 24.56
CA GLU A 135 -10.87 2.07 25.52
C GLU A 135 -11.19 1.51 26.91
N GLU A 136 -12.02 0.43 27.00
CA GLU A 136 -12.29 -0.23 28.27
C GLU A 136 -11.02 -0.87 28.86
N LEU A 137 -10.24 -1.56 28.04
CA LEU A 137 -9.00 -2.21 28.46
C LEU A 137 -7.95 -1.22 28.94
N LEU A 138 -7.83 -0.06 28.26
CA LEU A 138 -6.88 0.99 28.59
C LEU A 138 -7.36 1.89 29.74
N GLY A 139 -8.60 1.72 30.22
CA GLY A 139 -9.19 2.56 31.23
C GLY A 139 -9.45 4.00 30.77
N LEU A 140 -9.62 4.19 29.45
CA LEU A 140 -9.97 5.47 28.85
C LEU A 140 -11.48 5.72 29.05
N LYS A 141 -11.88 6.98 28.94
CA LYS A 141 -13.31 7.34 29.00
C LYS A 141 -14.03 6.79 27.76
N GLU A 142 -15.30 6.42 27.90
CA GLU A 142 -16.17 6.09 26.80
C GLU A 142 -16.18 7.21 25.75
N ASN A 143 -16.20 6.83 24.47
CA ASN A 143 -16.17 7.72 23.30
C ASN A 143 -14.85 8.44 23.01
N LEU A 144 -13.70 7.94 23.46
CA LEU A 144 -12.39 8.43 23.08
C LEU A 144 -11.75 7.69 21.90
N GLY A 145 -12.50 6.88 21.18
CA GLY A 145 -12.00 6.15 20.00
C GLY A 145 -11.41 7.04 18.92
N GLU A 146 -11.89 8.30 18.83
CA GLU A 146 -11.34 9.32 17.93
C GLU A 146 -9.91 9.74 18.30
N TYR A 147 -9.44 9.40 19.50
CA TYR A 147 -8.12 9.79 20.02
C TYR A 147 -7.06 8.69 19.89
N ILE A 148 -7.46 7.45 19.57
CA ILE A 148 -6.52 6.38 19.25
C ILE A 148 -6.00 6.62 17.83
N SER A 149 -4.76 7.10 17.71
CA SER A 149 -4.15 7.44 16.43
C SER A 149 -3.31 6.31 15.86
N VAL A 150 -2.71 5.49 16.71
CA VAL A 150 -1.81 4.41 16.34
C VAL A 150 -2.23 3.11 17.02
N VAL A 151 -2.34 2.05 16.24
CA VAL A 151 -2.51 0.70 16.73
C VAL A 151 -1.63 -0.22 15.90
N SER A 152 -0.92 -1.12 16.57
CA SER A 152 -0.19 -2.23 15.93
C SER A 152 -0.39 -3.50 16.73
N ALA A 153 -0.70 -4.60 16.06
CA ALA A 153 -0.80 -5.94 16.64
C ALA A 153 0.47 -6.74 16.32
N ALA A 154 0.90 -7.58 17.28
CA ALA A 154 1.97 -8.54 17.09
C ALA A 154 1.44 -9.95 16.87
N ALA A 155 2.27 -10.85 16.31
CA ALA A 155 1.89 -12.24 16.06
C ALA A 155 1.63 -13.03 17.35
N ASP A 156 2.26 -12.67 18.46
CA ASP A 156 2.01 -13.28 19.79
C ASP A 156 0.66 -12.84 20.41
N GLY A 157 -0.02 -11.90 19.80
CA GLY A 157 -1.29 -11.34 20.27
C GLY A 157 -1.17 -10.06 21.08
N SER A 158 0.03 -9.52 21.29
CA SER A 158 0.24 -8.20 21.89
C SER A 158 -0.34 -7.09 21.03
N ILE A 159 -0.73 -5.98 21.66
CA ILE A 159 -1.19 -4.78 20.95
C ILE A 159 -0.46 -3.56 21.55
N PHE A 160 0.06 -2.70 20.68
CA PHE A 160 0.60 -1.39 21.02
C PHE A 160 -0.36 -0.30 20.56
N VAL A 161 -0.66 0.64 21.45
CA VAL A 161 -1.62 1.72 21.19
C VAL A 161 -0.98 3.05 21.50
N GLY A 162 -1.12 4.01 20.60
CA GLY A 162 -0.85 5.42 20.84
C GLY A 162 -2.15 6.22 20.81
N ALA A 163 -2.43 6.94 21.88
CA ALA A 163 -3.63 7.75 22.04
C ALA A 163 -3.28 9.21 22.39
N ASP A 164 -3.97 10.15 21.76
CA ASP A 164 -3.89 11.55 22.11
C ASP A 164 -4.91 11.85 23.23
N LEU A 165 -4.40 12.10 24.43
CA LEU A 165 -5.20 12.39 25.63
C LEU A 165 -5.11 13.88 26.03
N SER A 166 -5.02 14.79 25.08
CA SER A 166 -4.94 16.23 25.32
C SER A 166 -6.20 16.75 26.00
N PRO A 167 -6.06 17.50 27.11
CA PRO A 167 -7.22 17.96 27.88
C PRO A 167 -8.10 18.99 27.18
N ASP A 168 -7.62 19.64 26.13
CA ASP A 168 -8.31 20.74 25.45
C ASP A 168 -9.15 20.30 24.23
N ARG A 169 -9.11 19.03 23.83
CA ARG A 169 -9.87 18.55 22.66
C ARG A 169 -11.39 18.61 22.85
N ASP A 170 -11.88 18.48 24.08
CA ASP A 170 -13.31 18.57 24.41
C ASP A 170 -13.83 20.04 24.41
N ASN A 171 -12.95 21.00 24.14
CA ASN A 171 -13.32 22.41 24.18
C ASN A 171 -13.70 22.88 22.78
N GLU A 172 -15.00 22.91 22.46
CA GLU A 172 -15.55 23.40 21.18
C GLU A 172 -15.05 24.82 20.80
N ASN A 173 -14.42 25.55 21.74
CA ASN A 173 -13.84 26.87 21.52
C ASN A 173 -12.39 26.83 20.98
N ALA A 174 -11.70 25.70 20.99
CA ALA A 174 -10.35 25.60 20.42
C ALA A 174 -10.36 25.67 18.87
N GLN A 175 -11.50 25.44 18.26
CA GLN A 175 -11.68 25.48 16.80
C GLN A 175 -11.73 26.91 16.20
N THR A 176 -11.76 27.96 17.02
CA THR A 176 -11.93 29.33 16.51
C THR A 176 -10.65 30.12 16.32
N THR A 177 -9.48 29.60 16.65
CA THR A 177 -8.18 30.27 16.44
C THR A 177 -7.49 29.97 15.12
N ALA A 178 -8.05 29.10 14.29
CA ALA A 178 -7.51 28.77 12.96
C ALA A 178 -7.55 29.94 11.96
N ASP A 179 -8.15 31.09 12.32
CA ASP A 179 -8.28 32.27 11.46
C ASP A 179 -7.14 33.29 11.65
N SER A 180 -6.13 33.00 12.48
CA SER A 180 -5.05 33.96 12.82
C SER A 180 -3.70 33.67 12.13
N GLY A 181 -3.62 32.71 11.20
CA GLY A 181 -2.41 32.50 10.38
C GLY A 181 -1.17 31.96 11.14
N GLU A 182 -1.34 31.52 12.39
CA GLU A 182 -0.31 30.83 13.16
C GLU A 182 -0.65 29.33 13.21
N GLU A 183 -0.24 28.60 12.14
CA GLU A 183 -0.50 27.15 11.99
C GLU A 183 0.28 26.29 13.02
N ASP A 184 1.29 26.80 13.68
CA ASP A 184 2.15 26.04 14.59
C ASP A 184 1.55 25.78 15.98
N SER A 185 0.47 26.47 16.38
CA SER A 185 -0.02 26.40 17.77
C SER A 185 -1.00 25.25 18.06
N ALA A 186 -1.57 24.61 17.03
CA ALA A 186 -2.58 23.55 17.23
C ALA A 186 -1.98 22.21 17.71
N TYR A 187 -0.72 21.97 17.43
CA TYR A 187 -0.02 20.74 17.79
C TYR A 187 0.77 20.83 19.09
N ASP A 188 1.04 22.04 19.58
CA ASP A 188 1.86 22.27 20.80
C ASP A 188 1.22 21.74 22.09
N ASN A 189 -0.09 21.48 22.08
CA ASN A 189 -0.83 20.98 23.25
C ASN A 189 -1.21 19.52 23.17
N LEU A 190 -0.80 18.79 22.09
CA LEU A 190 -1.06 17.37 21.98
C LEU A 190 -0.22 16.61 23.01
N LYS A 191 -0.87 15.66 23.69
CA LYS A 191 -0.21 14.76 24.62
C LYS A 191 -0.45 13.33 24.23
N MET A 192 0.51 12.76 23.51
CA MET A 192 0.50 11.37 23.14
C MET A 192 0.85 10.50 24.33
N GLU A 193 0.04 9.50 24.61
CA GLU A 193 0.31 8.45 25.59
C GLU A 193 0.33 7.09 24.90
N PHE A 194 1.27 6.24 25.32
CA PHE A 194 1.44 4.92 24.75
C PHE A 194 1.06 3.84 25.76
N PHE A 195 0.48 2.76 25.23
CA PHE A 195 0.03 1.61 26.00
C PHE A 195 0.47 0.32 25.33
N TYR A 196 0.81 -0.65 26.14
CA TYR A 196 1.12 -2.01 25.72
C TYR A 196 0.14 -2.98 26.39
N LEU A 197 -0.53 -3.76 25.56
CA LEU A 197 -1.38 -4.86 25.97
C LEU A 197 -0.61 -6.15 25.67
N SER A 198 -0.28 -6.89 26.71
CA SER A 198 0.41 -8.17 26.56
C SER A 198 -0.55 -9.29 26.11
N PRO A 199 -0.05 -10.44 25.61
CA PRO A 199 -0.89 -11.54 25.11
C PRO A 199 -1.85 -12.12 26.16
N ASP A 200 -1.50 -12.02 27.45
CA ASP A 200 -2.32 -12.45 28.59
C ASP A 200 -3.36 -11.40 29.05
N GLY A 201 -3.47 -10.28 28.32
CA GLY A 201 -4.45 -9.21 28.54
C GLY A 201 -4.06 -8.19 29.62
N ASN A 202 -2.81 -8.21 30.12
CA ASN A 202 -2.35 -7.16 31.01
C ASN A 202 -2.07 -5.88 30.25
N VAL A 203 -2.52 -4.76 30.79
CA VAL A 203 -2.34 -3.43 30.22
C VAL A 203 -1.28 -2.68 31.00
N GLN A 204 -0.38 -2.06 30.27
CA GLN A 204 0.67 -1.23 30.83
C GLN A 204 0.77 0.09 30.06
N LYS A 205 0.82 1.21 30.78
CA LYS A 205 1.21 2.49 30.19
C LYS A 205 2.71 2.49 29.94
N VAL A 206 3.12 2.86 28.74
CA VAL A 206 4.52 2.90 28.33
C VAL A 206 5.07 4.30 28.54
N ASP A 207 6.05 4.43 29.41
CA ASP A 207 6.72 5.70 29.64
C ASP A 207 7.94 5.80 28.74
N THR A 208 7.81 6.58 27.66
CA THR A 208 8.90 6.81 26.72
C THR A 208 9.85 7.94 27.16
N GLY A 209 9.55 8.66 28.25
CA GLY A 209 10.35 9.81 28.70
C GLY A 209 10.61 10.81 27.59
N ASP A 210 11.90 11.13 27.36
CA ASP A 210 12.35 12.00 26.27
C ASP A 210 12.66 11.23 24.98
N THR A 211 12.36 9.93 24.91
CA THR A 211 12.66 9.09 23.73
C THR A 211 11.83 9.51 22.54
N ILE A 212 10.53 9.76 22.72
CA ILE A 212 9.68 10.32 21.67
C ILE A 212 9.56 11.81 21.95
N GLN A 213 10.04 12.61 21.00
CA GLN A 213 10.15 14.08 21.16
C GLN A 213 8.94 14.80 20.57
N SER A 214 8.28 14.17 19.60
CA SER A 214 7.11 14.76 18.94
C SER A 214 5.86 14.60 19.80
N SER A 215 4.98 15.58 19.74
CA SER A 215 3.69 15.57 20.43
C SER A 215 2.68 14.59 19.80
N TYR A 216 2.96 14.08 18.60
CA TYR A 216 2.13 13.12 17.90
C TYR A 216 2.97 12.08 17.15
N THR A 217 2.36 10.96 16.81
CA THR A 217 2.87 9.98 15.82
C THR A 217 1.71 9.46 14.98
N PHE A 218 2.01 9.03 13.77
CA PHE A 218 1.01 8.50 12.84
C PHE A 218 1.24 7.03 12.52
N GLN A 219 2.39 6.45 12.92
CA GLN A 219 2.69 5.06 12.65
C GLN A 219 3.59 4.45 13.73
N ALA A 220 3.25 3.23 14.13
CA ALA A 220 4.11 2.33 14.86
C ALA A 220 3.92 0.91 14.35
N CYS A 221 4.93 0.05 14.50
CA CYS A 221 4.82 -1.35 14.17
C CYS A 221 5.72 -2.21 15.08
N PHE A 222 5.25 -3.43 15.37
CA PHE A 222 6.09 -4.42 16.03
C PHE A 222 7.18 -4.94 15.10
N THR A 223 8.33 -5.23 15.68
CA THR A 223 9.39 -6.03 15.05
C THR A 223 9.20 -7.52 15.36
N GLU A 224 9.86 -8.39 14.61
CA GLU A 224 9.89 -9.84 14.90
C GLU A 224 10.47 -10.14 16.31
N ASN A 225 11.29 -9.25 16.85
CA ASN A 225 11.90 -9.40 18.20
C ASN A 225 10.99 -8.91 19.33
N GLY A 226 9.78 -8.42 19.03
CA GLY A 226 8.83 -7.91 20.02
C GLY A 226 9.12 -6.49 20.52
N THR A 227 10.07 -5.76 19.90
CA THR A 227 10.23 -4.32 20.09
C THR A 227 9.22 -3.57 19.24
N VAL A 228 9.02 -2.28 19.50
CA VAL A 228 8.12 -1.42 18.73
C VAL A 228 8.92 -0.28 18.09
N LEU A 229 8.72 -0.12 16.80
CA LEU A 229 9.21 1.02 16.03
C LEU A 229 8.12 2.09 16.03
N ILE A 230 8.49 3.32 16.35
CA ILE A 230 7.59 4.48 16.37
C ILE A 230 8.18 5.56 15.48
N VAL A 231 7.39 6.05 14.54
CA VAL A 231 7.77 7.25 13.79
C VAL A 231 7.68 8.45 14.73
N ASP A 232 8.79 9.14 14.90
CA ASP A 232 8.92 10.36 15.69
C ASP A 232 9.12 11.54 14.71
N PRO A 233 8.04 12.23 14.30
CA PRO A 233 8.09 13.20 13.22
C PRO A 233 9.19 14.25 13.38
N GLY A 234 10.06 14.35 12.37
CA GLY A 234 11.23 15.23 12.40
C GLY A 234 12.45 14.68 13.17
N ASN A 235 12.31 13.54 13.86
CA ASN A 235 13.36 12.93 14.68
C ASN A 235 13.70 11.48 14.25
N GLY A 236 13.14 11.02 13.15
CA GLY A 236 13.37 9.67 12.61
C GLY A 236 12.45 8.60 13.21
N VAL A 237 13.00 7.42 13.47
CA VAL A 237 12.27 6.26 14.01
C VAL A 237 12.93 5.80 15.29
N ALA A 238 12.16 5.72 16.36
CA ALA A 238 12.61 5.15 17.63
C ALA A 238 12.18 3.69 17.73
N GLU A 239 13.13 2.80 18.00
CA GLU A 239 12.89 1.43 18.41
C GLU A 239 12.89 1.38 19.95
N ILE A 240 11.80 0.96 20.54
CA ILE A 240 11.63 0.90 21.99
C ILE A 240 11.27 -0.51 22.47
N ASN A 241 11.57 -0.80 23.72
CA ASN A 241 10.99 -1.92 24.41
C ASN A 241 9.57 -1.55 24.88
N PRO A 242 8.50 -2.23 24.42
CA PRO A 242 7.13 -1.85 24.78
C PRO A 242 6.80 -2.10 26.26
N SER A 243 7.59 -2.91 26.99
CA SER A 243 7.32 -3.21 28.39
C SER A 243 7.77 -2.11 29.35
N ASP A 244 8.72 -1.25 28.97
CA ASP A 244 9.25 -0.18 29.85
C ASP A 244 9.50 1.14 29.16
N GLY A 245 9.31 1.24 27.83
CA GLY A 245 9.52 2.44 27.04
C GLY A 245 10.98 2.78 26.76
N SER A 246 11.93 1.92 27.19
CA SER A 246 13.35 2.19 27.02
C SER A 246 13.76 2.17 25.54
N LEU A 247 14.58 3.12 25.12
CA LEU A 247 15.13 3.20 23.78
C LEU A 247 16.09 2.05 23.52
N VAL A 248 15.83 1.26 22.50
CA VAL A 248 16.74 0.23 21.98
C VAL A 248 17.69 0.87 20.98
N ARG A 249 17.12 1.63 20.01
CA ARG A 249 17.87 2.27 18.94
C ARG A 249 17.06 3.38 18.28
N ARG A 250 17.75 4.29 17.59
CA ARG A 250 17.13 5.27 16.70
C ARG A 250 17.67 5.13 15.30
N TYR A 251 16.79 5.23 14.31
CA TYR A 251 17.12 5.25 12.89
C TYR A 251 16.75 6.63 12.34
N GLU A 252 17.47 7.08 11.30
CA GLU A 252 17.18 8.34 10.59
C GLU A 252 17.10 9.54 11.53
N GLU A 253 18.02 9.63 12.49
CA GLU A 253 18.01 10.67 13.53
C GLU A 253 18.01 12.07 12.93
N GLY A 254 17.04 12.92 13.35
CA GLY A 254 16.89 14.29 12.87
C GLY A 254 16.30 14.41 11.46
N ILE A 255 15.75 13.29 10.90
CA ILE A 255 15.18 13.25 9.56
C ILE A 255 13.68 12.97 9.66
N ARG A 256 12.89 13.59 8.78
CA ARG A 256 11.50 13.25 8.62
C ARG A 256 11.39 11.92 7.88
N VAL A 257 10.69 10.97 8.47
CA VAL A 257 10.32 9.70 7.87
C VAL A 257 8.82 9.73 7.54
N ASP A 258 8.47 9.40 6.30
CA ASP A 258 7.09 9.44 5.82
C ASP A 258 6.36 8.11 6.04
N PHE A 259 7.10 6.99 6.09
CA PHE A 259 6.54 5.66 6.26
C PHE A 259 7.58 4.69 6.84
N ILE A 260 7.12 3.69 7.60
CA ILE A 260 7.92 2.55 8.05
C ILE A 260 7.22 1.22 7.78
N GLY A 261 8.00 0.17 7.55
CA GLY A 261 7.51 -1.21 7.45
C GLY A 261 8.58 -2.22 7.86
N THR A 262 8.15 -3.39 8.28
CA THR A 262 9.08 -4.46 8.70
C THR A 262 8.86 -5.72 7.88
N ALA A 263 9.97 -6.41 7.57
CA ALA A 263 9.96 -7.74 6.96
C ALA A 263 10.95 -8.65 7.72
N GLY A 264 10.47 -9.45 8.65
CA GLY A 264 11.33 -10.23 9.53
C GLY A 264 12.30 -9.33 10.29
N LYS A 265 13.60 -9.52 10.09
CA LYS A 265 14.67 -8.72 10.71
C LYS A 265 15.05 -7.45 9.93
N MET A 266 14.21 -6.99 9.05
CA MET A 266 14.47 -5.82 8.23
C MET A 266 13.47 -4.71 8.57
N LEU A 267 13.98 -3.49 8.70
CA LEU A 267 13.21 -2.26 8.74
C LEU A 267 13.36 -1.56 7.38
N PHE A 268 12.26 -1.09 6.84
CA PHE A 268 12.24 -0.20 5.68
C PHE A 268 11.65 1.13 6.10
N THR A 269 12.27 2.23 5.63
CA THR A 269 11.77 3.59 5.80
C THR A 269 11.65 4.27 4.45
N ILE A 270 10.66 5.13 4.30
CA ILE A 270 10.52 6.00 3.13
C ILE A 270 10.72 7.44 3.56
N GLN A 271 11.59 8.14 2.84
CA GLN A 271 11.93 9.55 3.03
C GLN A 271 11.99 10.21 1.66
N ASP A 272 11.26 11.28 1.47
CA ASP A 272 11.27 12.01 0.18
C ASP A 272 11.17 11.05 -1.03
N GLN A 273 10.26 10.07 -0.97
CA GLN A 273 10.05 9.03 -1.99
C GLN A 273 11.26 8.08 -2.20
N THR A 274 12.19 8.02 -1.27
CA THR A 274 13.34 7.11 -1.34
C THR A 274 13.22 6.02 -0.29
N LEU A 275 13.37 4.77 -0.72
CA LEU A 275 13.39 3.61 0.17
C LEU A 275 14.77 3.42 0.78
N HIS A 276 14.82 3.31 2.10
CA HIS A 276 16.00 2.91 2.87
C HIS A 276 15.69 1.61 3.61
N GLY A 277 16.70 0.77 3.78
CA GLY A 277 16.56 -0.49 4.52
C GLY A 277 17.60 -0.60 5.63
N TYR A 278 17.25 -1.25 6.73
CA TYR A 278 18.11 -1.48 7.88
C TYR A 278 17.95 -2.91 8.39
N ASP A 279 19.04 -3.50 8.81
CA ASP A 279 19.06 -4.75 9.58
C ASP A 279 18.74 -4.44 11.05
N LEU A 280 17.66 -4.99 11.58
CA LEU A 280 17.19 -4.73 12.94
C LEU A 280 18.10 -5.29 14.04
N ASP A 281 18.83 -6.37 13.79
CA ASP A 281 19.78 -6.93 14.77
C ASP A 281 20.99 -6.02 14.96
N THR A 282 21.51 -5.47 13.86
CA THR A 282 22.73 -4.67 13.88
C THR A 282 22.52 -3.16 13.80
N GLY A 283 21.37 -2.72 13.29
CA GLY A 283 21.03 -1.32 13.00
C GLY A 283 21.77 -0.74 11.81
N LYS A 284 22.40 -1.56 10.99
CA LYS A 284 23.17 -1.10 9.83
C LYS A 284 22.27 -1.01 8.60
N PRO A 285 22.55 -0.05 7.70
CA PRO A 285 21.90 -0.01 6.40
C PRO A 285 22.07 -1.32 5.62
N LEU A 286 21.06 -1.66 4.83
CA LEU A 286 21.09 -2.74 3.85
C LEU A 286 21.64 -2.21 2.54
N ASP A 287 22.77 -2.74 2.08
CA ASP A 287 23.46 -2.27 0.86
C ASP A 287 22.96 -2.98 -0.42
N ASN A 288 22.09 -3.96 -0.29
CA ASN A 288 21.72 -4.91 -1.35
C ASN A 288 20.21 -4.87 -1.70
N ILE A 289 19.63 -3.68 -1.72
CA ILE A 289 18.20 -3.45 -2.04
C ILE A 289 17.99 -2.61 -3.32
N SER A 290 18.99 -2.46 -4.17
CA SER A 290 18.93 -1.55 -5.33
C SER A 290 17.80 -1.91 -6.31
N ALA A 291 17.64 -3.18 -6.65
CA ALA A 291 16.57 -3.60 -7.56
C ALA A 291 15.16 -3.38 -6.96
N LEU A 292 15.01 -3.56 -5.64
CA LEU A 292 13.77 -3.26 -4.94
C LEU A 292 13.49 -1.74 -4.97
N THR A 293 14.50 -0.93 -4.71
CA THR A 293 14.38 0.54 -4.75
C THR A 293 14.01 1.04 -6.15
N GLU A 294 14.65 0.50 -7.20
CA GLU A 294 14.35 0.84 -8.59
C GLU A 294 12.92 0.46 -8.97
N GLN A 295 12.45 -0.71 -8.56
CA GLN A 295 11.09 -1.17 -8.85
C GLN A 295 10.05 -0.27 -8.16
N ILE A 296 10.19 -0.04 -6.85
CA ILE A 296 9.27 0.81 -6.10
C ILE A 296 9.24 2.23 -6.65
N GLN A 297 10.38 2.80 -7.03
CA GLN A 297 10.45 4.14 -7.63
C GLN A 297 9.84 4.21 -9.04
N SER A 298 9.91 3.12 -9.82
CA SER A 298 9.30 3.09 -11.16
C SER A 298 7.78 3.07 -11.11
N ASP A 299 7.22 2.43 -10.10
CA ASP A 299 5.78 2.26 -9.91
C ASP A 299 5.13 3.52 -9.30
N GLU A 300 5.94 4.39 -8.67
CA GLU A 300 5.49 5.60 -7.97
C GLU A 300 5.09 6.77 -8.89
N GLN A 301 5.37 6.74 -10.17
CA GLN A 301 5.03 7.87 -11.06
C GLN A 301 3.53 8.15 -11.14
N ASP A 302 2.70 7.19 -10.74
CA ASP A 302 1.23 7.30 -10.72
C ASP A 302 0.62 7.41 -9.31
N VAL A 303 1.42 7.31 -8.22
CA VAL A 303 0.90 7.33 -6.85
C VAL A 303 1.08 8.70 -6.20
N ASN A 304 -0.03 9.37 -5.93
CA ASN A 304 -0.02 10.59 -5.12
C ASN A 304 0.01 10.22 -3.63
N TRP A 305 1.21 10.11 -3.04
CA TRP A 305 1.46 9.77 -1.64
C TRP A 305 0.74 10.68 -0.63
N THR A 306 0.24 11.82 -1.06
CA THR A 306 -0.31 12.86 -0.17
C THR A 306 -1.81 12.78 0.04
N THR A 307 -2.54 11.94 -0.70
CA THR A 307 -4.02 11.96 -0.72
C THR A 307 -4.71 10.69 -0.29
N THR A 308 -3.99 9.59 -0.06
CA THR A 308 -4.61 8.31 0.32
C THR A 308 -4.52 8.07 1.83
N SER A 309 -5.65 7.75 2.44
CA SER A 309 -5.75 7.27 3.84
C SER A 309 -5.24 5.83 4.02
N SER A 310 -4.59 5.28 3.01
CA SER A 310 -4.01 3.93 2.97
C SER A 310 -2.49 4.00 2.87
N PHE A 311 -1.82 3.00 3.42
CA PHE A 311 -0.38 2.86 3.24
C PHE A 311 -0.11 2.37 1.80
N PRO A 312 0.64 3.13 1.00
CA PRO A 312 0.83 2.82 -0.42
C PRO A 312 1.68 1.56 -0.64
N LEU A 313 2.46 1.17 0.37
CA LEU A 313 3.43 0.08 0.32
C LEU A 313 3.56 -0.56 1.69
N MET A 314 3.51 -1.89 1.77
CA MET A 314 3.72 -2.62 3.03
C MET A 314 4.58 -3.85 2.81
N PHE A 315 5.32 -4.25 3.84
CA PHE A 315 6.28 -5.34 3.80
C PHE A 315 5.89 -6.50 4.72
N LEU A 316 6.28 -7.72 4.33
CA LEU A 316 6.24 -8.93 5.16
C LEU A 316 7.54 -9.72 5.02
N LYS A 317 7.85 -10.53 6.02
CA LYS A 317 8.90 -11.54 5.92
C LYS A 317 8.61 -12.48 4.75
N GLY A 318 9.63 -12.75 3.97
CA GLY A 318 9.55 -13.69 2.86
C GLY A 318 9.65 -15.16 3.29
N ASP A 319 9.67 -16.03 2.32
CA ASP A 319 9.75 -17.49 2.45
C ASP A 319 11.16 -18.00 2.78
N GLU A 320 12.19 -17.15 2.64
CA GLU A 320 13.58 -17.41 2.99
C GLU A 320 14.09 -16.31 3.94
N ASP A 321 15.14 -16.58 4.72
CA ASP A 321 15.69 -15.64 5.72
C ASP A 321 16.14 -14.30 5.11
N ASN A 322 16.53 -14.29 3.84
CA ASN A 322 16.98 -13.11 3.12
C ASN A 322 15.97 -12.63 2.05
N SER A 323 14.71 -13.03 2.17
CA SER A 323 13.65 -12.61 1.27
C SER A 323 12.56 -11.82 2.00
N LEU A 324 11.82 -11.05 1.22
CA LEU A 324 10.66 -10.31 1.69
C LEU A 324 9.53 -10.40 0.65
N PHE A 325 8.32 -10.18 1.12
CA PHE A 325 7.18 -9.81 0.30
C PHE A 325 6.87 -8.34 0.51
N TYR A 326 6.37 -7.68 -0.53
CA TYR A 326 5.71 -6.39 -0.39
C TYR A 326 4.41 -6.36 -1.22
N ILE A 327 3.50 -5.50 -0.82
CA ILE A 327 2.22 -5.28 -1.46
C ILE A 327 2.04 -3.80 -1.78
N ASP A 328 1.52 -3.52 -2.97
CA ASP A 328 1.03 -2.22 -3.42
C ASP A 328 -0.28 -2.39 -4.20
N HIS A 329 -0.78 -1.32 -4.83
CA HIS A 329 -2.01 -1.34 -5.62
C HIS A 329 -1.91 -2.16 -6.92
N THR A 330 -0.71 -2.54 -7.35
CA THR A 330 -0.47 -3.33 -8.56
C THR A 330 -0.37 -4.83 -8.28
N GLY A 331 -0.14 -5.21 -7.00
CA GLY A 331 -0.10 -6.61 -6.63
C GLY A 331 0.75 -6.96 -5.42
N VAL A 332 1.14 -8.22 -5.34
CA VAL A 332 2.08 -8.72 -4.32
C VAL A 332 3.35 -9.19 -5.01
N TYR A 333 4.47 -8.80 -4.44
CA TYR A 333 5.79 -9.03 -4.99
C TYR A 333 6.70 -9.74 -4.00
N ARG A 334 7.64 -10.52 -4.52
CA ARG A 334 8.70 -11.19 -3.78
C ARG A 334 10.05 -10.61 -4.20
N TYR A 335 10.90 -10.33 -3.22
CA TYR A 335 12.28 -9.91 -3.45
C TYR A 335 13.25 -10.68 -2.57
N VAL A 336 14.38 -11.10 -3.13
CA VAL A 336 15.50 -11.68 -2.39
C VAL A 336 16.59 -10.64 -2.31
N LEU A 337 17.11 -10.36 -1.11
CA LEU A 337 18.15 -9.36 -0.89
C LEU A 337 19.37 -9.64 -1.77
N GLY A 338 19.79 -8.62 -2.52
CA GLY A 338 20.88 -8.72 -3.49
C GLY A 338 20.48 -9.35 -4.83
N GLY A 339 19.21 -9.71 -5.01
CA GLY A 339 18.67 -10.12 -6.29
C GLY A 339 18.62 -8.95 -7.29
N SER A 340 18.68 -9.29 -8.56
CA SER A 340 18.61 -8.31 -9.65
C SER A 340 17.18 -8.12 -10.18
N THR A 341 16.20 -8.88 -9.67
CA THR A 341 14.83 -8.89 -10.13
C THR A 341 13.87 -8.95 -8.95
N VAL A 342 12.73 -8.30 -9.12
CA VAL A 342 11.56 -8.41 -8.27
C VAL A 342 10.55 -9.29 -9.00
N GLU A 343 9.96 -10.25 -8.31
CA GLU A 343 9.00 -11.21 -8.85
C GLU A 343 7.58 -10.84 -8.42
N GLN A 344 6.68 -10.57 -9.37
CA GLN A 344 5.26 -10.41 -9.07
C GLN A 344 4.62 -11.79 -8.87
N ILE A 345 4.10 -12.04 -7.67
CA ILE A 345 3.46 -13.33 -7.31
C ILE A 345 1.93 -13.27 -7.33
N ILE A 346 1.37 -12.08 -7.15
CA ILE A 346 -0.06 -11.82 -7.32
C ILE A 346 -0.21 -10.59 -8.23
N ASP A 347 -0.85 -10.78 -9.37
CA ASP A 347 -1.19 -9.70 -10.28
C ASP A 347 -2.48 -9.03 -9.79
N GLY A 348 -2.36 -7.79 -9.32
CA GLY A 348 -3.47 -7.01 -8.80
C GLY A 348 -4.54 -6.70 -9.84
N SER A 349 -4.19 -6.66 -11.14
CA SER A 349 -5.15 -6.42 -12.21
C SER A 349 -6.23 -7.50 -12.32
N LEU A 350 -5.99 -8.67 -11.74
CA LEU A 350 -6.92 -9.81 -11.72
C LEU A 350 -7.81 -9.86 -10.47
N ASN A 351 -7.68 -8.92 -9.55
CA ASN A 351 -8.33 -8.97 -8.24
C ASN A 351 -8.55 -7.58 -7.63
N SER A 352 -9.03 -7.52 -6.37
CA SER A 352 -9.40 -6.28 -5.70
C SER A 352 -8.24 -5.36 -5.30
N LEU A 353 -6.99 -5.79 -5.40
CA LEU A 353 -5.82 -4.94 -5.08
C LEU A 353 -5.74 -3.72 -5.99
N SER A 354 -6.09 -3.86 -7.28
CA SER A 354 -6.12 -2.74 -8.25
C SER A 354 -7.43 -1.96 -8.25
N SER A 355 -8.36 -2.25 -7.36
CA SER A 355 -9.62 -1.52 -7.32
C SER A 355 -9.40 -0.10 -6.81
N PRO A 356 -9.86 0.94 -7.52
CA PRO A 356 -9.59 2.34 -7.16
C PRO A 356 -10.29 2.80 -5.87
N ASP A 357 -11.27 2.03 -5.36
CA ASP A 357 -11.97 2.29 -4.11
C ASP A 357 -11.38 1.54 -2.91
N THR A 358 -10.31 0.77 -3.11
CA THR A 358 -9.73 -0.11 -2.10
C THR A 358 -8.36 0.39 -1.68
N GLY A 359 -8.23 0.79 -0.42
CA GLY A 359 -6.95 1.15 0.19
C GLY A 359 -6.47 0.07 1.14
N THR A 360 -5.33 -0.57 0.83
CA THR A 360 -4.72 -1.57 1.71
C THR A 360 -4.22 -0.91 3.00
N VAL A 361 -4.54 -1.51 4.14
CA VAL A 361 -4.20 -1.00 5.48
C VAL A 361 -3.26 -1.93 6.21
N ALA A 362 -3.49 -3.23 6.10
CA ALA A 362 -2.69 -4.24 6.77
C ALA A 362 -2.75 -5.56 6.00
N TRP A 363 -1.75 -6.39 6.21
CA TRP A 363 -1.72 -7.73 5.63
C TRP A 363 -0.88 -8.70 6.46
N GLY A 364 -1.05 -9.99 6.19
CA GLY A 364 -0.31 -11.06 6.83
C GLY A 364 -0.28 -12.31 5.96
N GLN A 365 0.60 -13.26 6.31
CA GLN A 365 0.69 -14.56 5.67
C GLN A 365 0.61 -15.65 6.71
N ASP A 366 -0.15 -16.72 6.43
CA ASP A 366 -0.20 -17.90 7.30
C ASP A 366 0.92 -18.91 6.95
N SER A 367 1.01 -19.98 7.74
CA SER A 367 2.01 -21.03 7.54
C SER A 367 1.81 -21.86 6.27
N ASP A 368 0.63 -21.80 5.66
CA ASP A 368 0.30 -22.48 4.41
C ASP A 368 0.64 -21.62 3.18
N GLY A 369 1.09 -20.37 3.41
CA GLY A 369 1.47 -19.42 2.36
C GLY A 369 0.30 -18.62 1.82
N ASN A 370 -0.88 -18.66 2.43
CA ASN A 370 -2.01 -17.82 2.06
C ASN A 370 -1.81 -16.41 2.59
N PHE A 371 -2.16 -15.40 1.78
CA PHE A 371 -2.12 -14.01 2.22
C PHE A 371 -3.51 -13.55 2.66
N TYR A 372 -3.52 -12.70 3.67
CA TYR A 372 -4.71 -12.01 4.17
C TYR A 372 -4.48 -10.51 4.08
N VAL A 373 -5.37 -9.83 3.38
CA VAL A 373 -5.23 -8.38 3.11
C VAL A 373 -6.47 -7.67 3.62
N GLY A 374 -6.24 -6.72 4.51
CA GLY A 374 -7.26 -5.86 5.05
C GLY A 374 -7.25 -4.50 4.38
N CYS A 375 -8.43 -4.03 3.97
CA CYS A 375 -8.61 -2.81 3.20
C CYS A 375 -9.70 -1.93 3.80
N ASN A 376 -9.53 -0.62 3.65
CA ASN A 376 -10.62 0.34 3.76
C ASN A 376 -11.16 0.64 2.36
N ALA A 377 -12.48 0.50 2.18
CA ALA A 377 -13.20 0.76 0.95
C ALA A 377 -14.27 1.82 1.21
N GLY A 378 -13.89 3.10 1.13
CA GLY A 378 -14.71 4.21 1.62
C GLY A 378 -14.86 4.15 3.14
N GLU A 379 -16.11 3.95 3.60
CA GLU A 379 -16.44 3.78 5.04
C GLU A 379 -16.46 2.30 5.45
N ASP A 380 -16.41 1.37 4.51
CA ASP A 380 -16.50 -0.06 4.77
C ASP A 380 -15.12 -0.69 4.94
N ILE A 381 -15.05 -1.76 5.72
CA ILE A 381 -13.88 -2.65 5.80
C ILE A 381 -14.10 -3.84 4.87
N LYS A 382 -13.03 -4.25 4.19
CA LYS A 382 -12.98 -5.51 3.46
C LYS A 382 -11.73 -6.28 3.86
N ILE A 383 -11.87 -7.58 4.02
CA ILE A 383 -10.74 -8.49 4.22
C ILE A 383 -10.80 -9.54 3.14
N TYR A 384 -9.68 -9.76 2.47
CA TYR A 384 -9.51 -10.75 1.42
C TYR A 384 -8.50 -11.80 1.85
N SER A 385 -8.76 -13.06 1.48
CA SER A 385 -7.72 -14.09 1.46
C SER A 385 -7.30 -14.38 0.02
N TYR A 386 -6.00 -14.60 -0.18
CA TYR A 386 -5.41 -15.03 -1.43
C TYR A 386 -4.84 -16.42 -1.25
N VAL A 387 -5.47 -17.41 -1.88
CA VAL A 387 -5.13 -18.83 -1.76
C VAL A 387 -4.58 -19.34 -3.08
N TYR A 388 -3.42 -20.01 -3.04
CA TYR A 388 -2.78 -20.51 -4.26
C TYR A 388 -3.54 -21.70 -4.85
N SER A 389 -3.96 -21.57 -6.11
CA SER A 389 -4.61 -22.62 -6.89
C SER A 389 -3.68 -23.12 -7.99
N LYS A 390 -3.16 -24.34 -7.84
CA LYS A 390 -2.31 -25.00 -8.84
C LYS A 390 -3.06 -25.39 -10.12
N ASP A 391 -4.40 -25.46 -10.04
CA ASP A 391 -5.27 -25.95 -11.11
C ASP A 391 -5.87 -24.80 -11.94
N THR A 392 -5.54 -23.55 -11.60
CA THR A 392 -5.98 -22.34 -12.31
C THR A 392 -4.86 -21.86 -13.22
N PRO A 393 -5.12 -21.50 -14.48
CA PRO A 393 -4.11 -20.93 -15.36
C PRO A 393 -3.46 -19.67 -14.79
N THR A 394 -2.16 -19.50 -14.98
CA THR A 394 -1.41 -18.31 -14.54
C THR A 394 -2.00 -17.02 -15.13
N THR A 395 -2.40 -17.07 -16.40
CA THR A 395 -3.14 -15.98 -17.06
C THR A 395 -4.51 -16.50 -17.50
N PRO A 396 -5.58 -15.69 -17.39
CA PRO A 396 -6.90 -16.06 -17.89
C PRO A 396 -6.90 -16.51 -19.35
N ASP A 397 -7.83 -17.41 -19.70
CA ASP A 397 -7.91 -17.99 -21.04
C ASP A 397 -8.58 -17.09 -22.07
N THR A 398 -9.43 -16.20 -21.58
CA THR A 398 -10.26 -15.32 -22.39
C THR A 398 -9.95 -13.88 -22.02
N GLU A 399 -9.77 -13.03 -23.02
CA GLU A 399 -9.69 -11.60 -22.86
C GLU A 399 -11.01 -10.97 -23.32
N LEU A 400 -11.53 -10.03 -22.53
CA LEU A 400 -12.69 -9.20 -22.83
C LEU A 400 -12.23 -7.75 -22.85
N THR A 401 -12.29 -7.11 -24.02
CA THR A 401 -11.91 -5.71 -24.17
C THR A 401 -13.10 -4.79 -23.92
N VAL A 402 -12.97 -3.90 -22.93
CA VAL A 402 -13.95 -2.87 -22.59
C VAL A 402 -13.37 -1.51 -22.94
N TYR A 403 -14.04 -0.75 -23.79
CA TYR A 403 -13.59 0.60 -24.14
C TYR A 403 -14.26 1.63 -23.25
N SER A 404 -13.47 2.56 -22.73
CA SER A 404 -13.96 3.77 -22.05
C SER A 404 -13.39 5.00 -22.72
N LEU A 405 -14.22 6.01 -23.03
CA LEU A 405 -13.72 7.25 -23.65
C LEU A 405 -12.73 7.98 -22.74
N LYS A 406 -12.97 7.93 -21.42
CA LYS A 406 -12.12 8.53 -20.39
C LYS A 406 -11.86 7.51 -19.30
N ASP A 407 -10.84 7.73 -18.52
CA ASP A 407 -10.61 6.95 -17.31
C ASP A 407 -11.85 6.98 -16.40
N ASN A 408 -12.27 5.80 -15.89
CA ASN A 408 -13.53 5.65 -15.19
C ASN A 408 -13.43 4.56 -14.10
N ASP A 409 -13.44 5.01 -12.85
CA ASP A 409 -13.31 4.13 -11.70
C ASP A 409 -14.46 3.12 -11.57
N PHE A 410 -15.69 3.48 -11.98
CA PHE A 410 -16.80 2.53 -11.96
C PHE A 410 -16.60 1.36 -12.93
N ILE A 411 -15.97 1.63 -14.10
CA ILE A 411 -15.63 0.57 -15.06
C ILE A 411 -14.53 -0.31 -14.50
N LYS A 412 -13.51 0.26 -13.87
CA LYS A 412 -12.44 -0.49 -13.20
C LYS A 412 -13.00 -1.38 -12.09
N GLN A 413 -13.84 -0.85 -11.20
CA GLN A 413 -14.50 -1.62 -10.16
C GLN A 413 -15.37 -2.75 -10.73
N ALA A 414 -16.15 -2.46 -11.78
CA ALA A 414 -16.97 -3.48 -12.44
C ALA A 414 -16.12 -4.59 -13.06
N ALA A 415 -14.97 -4.25 -13.66
CA ALA A 415 -14.02 -5.22 -14.21
C ALA A 415 -13.46 -6.15 -13.13
N VAL A 416 -13.05 -5.59 -11.98
CA VAL A 416 -12.58 -6.38 -10.82
C VAL A 416 -13.66 -7.35 -10.34
N LEU A 417 -14.88 -6.88 -10.13
CA LEU A 417 -16.00 -7.73 -9.69
C LEU A 417 -16.35 -8.82 -10.73
N PHE A 418 -16.22 -8.49 -12.02
CA PHE A 418 -16.45 -9.44 -13.09
C PHE A 418 -15.38 -10.54 -13.11
N GLN A 419 -14.10 -10.17 -13.04
CA GLN A 419 -12.96 -11.10 -13.02
C GLN A 419 -12.96 -12.02 -11.80
N LYS A 420 -13.37 -11.49 -10.64
CA LYS A 420 -13.55 -12.27 -9.42
C LYS A 420 -14.61 -13.37 -9.61
N LYS A 421 -15.72 -13.05 -10.29
CA LYS A 421 -16.81 -14.00 -10.60
C LYS A 421 -16.43 -14.96 -11.72
N TYR A 422 -15.61 -14.53 -12.68
CA TYR A 422 -15.21 -15.27 -13.86
C TYR A 422 -13.67 -15.27 -13.97
N PRO A 423 -12.98 -16.06 -13.14
CA PRO A 423 -11.52 -16.00 -13.03
C PRO A 423 -10.78 -16.43 -14.32
N ASP A 424 -11.46 -17.09 -15.27
CA ASP A 424 -10.88 -17.44 -16.56
C ASP A 424 -10.94 -16.31 -17.60
N VAL A 425 -11.47 -15.14 -17.23
CA VAL A 425 -11.61 -13.97 -18.10
C VAL A 425 -10.77 -12.81 -17.55
N TYR A 426 -9.89 -12.29 -18.39
CA TYR A 426 -9.21 -11.03 -18.18
C TYR A 426 -10.03 -9.90 -18.81
N VAL A 427 -10.24 -8.80 -18.08
CA VAL A 427 -10.91 -7.60 -18.61
C VAL A 427 -9.86 -6.53 -18.89
N ASN A 428 -9.60 -6.34 -20.18
CA ASN A 428 -8.72 -5.28 -20.66
C ASN A 428 -9.53 -3.99 -20.86
N ILE A 429 -9.19 -2.93 -20.12
CA ILE A 429 -9.86 -1.63 -20.23
C ILE A 429 -9.02 -0.73 -21.14
N GLU A 430 -9.56 -0.43 -22.32
CA GLU A 430 -8.98 0.53 -23.26
C GLU A 430 -9.56 1.91 -23.02
N THR A 431 -8.69 2.88 -22.72
CA THR A 431 -9.08 4.27 -22.51
C THR A 431 -8.76 5.11 -23.74
N GLY A 432 -9.77 5.72 -24.33
CA GLY A 432 -9.62 6.53 -25.54
C GLY A 432 -8.87 7.85 -25.32
N MET A 433 -8.90 8.39 -24.10
CA MET A 433 -8.21 9.60 -23.68
C MET A 433 -7.40 9.33 -22.43
N SER A 434 -6.10 9.25 -22.56
CA SER A 434 -5.15 8.93 -21.47
C SER A 434 -4.80 10.12 -20.55
N GLY A 435 -5.61 11.20 -20.55
CA GLY A 435 -5.34 12.38 -19.73
C GLY A 435 -4.36 13.38 -20.33
N ASP A 436 -3.76 13.05 -21.47
CA ASP A 436 -2.91 13.98 -22.22
C ASP A 436 -3.82 14.85 -23.11
N ASP A 437 -3.74 16.19 -22.97
CA ASP A 437 -4.57 17.17 -23.70
C ASP A 437 -4.40 17.11 -25.25
N SER A 438 -3.53 16.21 -25.73
CA SER A 438 -3.24 16.02 -27.16
C SER A 438 -4.33 15.27 -27.93
N VAL A 439 -5.17 14.45 -27.26
CA VAL A 439 -6.24 13.67 -27.89
C VAL A 439 -7.60 14.24 -27.54
N THR A 440 -8.38 14.64 -28.56
CA THR A 440 -9.75 15.12 -28.34
C THR A 440 -10.76 13.98 -28.33
N ASP A 441 -11.92 14.19 -27.66
CA ASP A 441 -13.06 13.25 -27.68
C ASP A 441 -13.41 12.83 -29.15
N THR A 442 -13.33 13.79 -30.08
CA THR A 442 -13.62 13.55 -31.51
C THR A 442 -12.58 12.63 -32.14
N ASP A 443 -11.32 12.77 -31.81
CA ASP A 443 -10.26 11.95 -32.39
C ASP A 443 -10.29 10.54 -31.81
N ALA A 444 -10.50 10.38 -30.49
CA ALA A 444 -10.70 9.09 -29.85
C ALA A 444 -11.89 8.32 -30.45
N LEU A 445 -13.03 9.00 -30.66
CA LEU A 445 -14.21 8.40 -31.29
C LEU A 445 -13.99 8.04 -32.77
N LYS A 446 -13.15 8.79 -33.51
CA LYS A 446 -12.79 8.40 -34.89
C LYS A 446 -11.96 7.13 -34.93
N VAL A 447 -11.00 7.00 -34.01
CA VAL A 447 -10.18 5.78 -33.88
C VAL A 447 -11.10 4.60 -33.59
N LEU A 448 -11.91 4.70 -32.54
CA LEU A 448 -12.89 3.66 -32.15
C LEU A 448 -13.79 3.25 -33.32
N ASN A 449 -14.37 4.22 -34.06
CA ASN A 449 -15.21 3.92 -35.21
C ASN A 449 -14.44 3.17 -36.32
N THR A 450 -13.16 3.51 -36.52
CA THR A 450 -12.32 2.84 -37.52
C THR A 450 -12.06 1.39 -37.10
N GLU A 451 -11.78 1.12 -35.85
CA GLU A 451 -11.58 -0.22 -35.30
C GLU A 451 -12.85 -1.07 -35.38
N ILE A 452 -14.00 -0.51 -35.02
CA ILE A 452 -15.30 -1.19 -35.17
C ILE A 452 -15.56 -1.54 -36.65
N MET A 453 -15.31 -0.62 -37.58
CA MET A 453 -15.49 -0.87 -39.02
C MET A 453 -14.49 -1.92 -39.55
N ALA A 454 -13.30 -2.01 -38.98
CA ALA A 454 -12.29 -3.01 -39.32
C ALA A 454 -12.60 -4.39 -38.69
N GLY A 455 -13.56 -4.48 -37.78
CA GLY A 455 -13.87 -5.70 -37.03
C GLY A 455 -12.84 -6.01 -35.92
N THR A 456 -12.10 -5.00 -35.48
CA THR A 456 -11.09 -5.09 -34.40
C THR A 456 -11.46 -4.20 -33.21
N GLY A 457 -12.70 -3.72 -33.15
CA GLY A 457 -13.16 -2.89 -32.06
C GLY A 457 -13.36 -3.71 -30.75
N PRO A 458 -13.56 -3.00 -29.63
CA PRO A 458 -13.73 -3.62 -28.30
C PRO A 458 -15.01 -4.48 -28.25
N ASP A 459 -15.01 -5.44 -27.32
CA ASP A 459 -16.16 -6.34 -27.09
C ASP A 459 -17.32 -5.63 -26.39
N VAL A 460 -17.02 -4.65 -25.55
CA VAL A 460 -18.00 -3.92 -24.73
C VAL A 460 -17.79 -2.40 -24.87
N LEU A 461 -18.91 -1.72 -25.09
CA LEU A 461 -19.02 -0.25 -25.04
C LEU A 461 -20.00 0.09 -23.91
N PRO A 462 -19.57 0.65 -22.77
CA PRO A 462 -20.41 1.03 -21.65
C PRO A 462 -21.27 2.28 -21.92
#